data_8483ae6af9670e54b8bfaa0ef2159614
#
_entry.id   8483ae6af9670e54b8bfaa0ef2159614
#
_cell.length_a   1.000
_cell.length_b   1.000
_cell.length_c   1.000
_cell.angle_alpha   90.00
_cell.angle_beta   90.00
_cell.angle_gamma   90.00
#
_symmetry.space_group_name_H-M   'P 1'
#
loop_
_entity.id
_entity.type
_entity.pdbx_description
1 polymer ?
#
loop_
_entity_poly.entity_id
_entity_poly.type
_entity_poly.pdbx_seq_one_letter_code
_entity_poly.pdbx_strand_id
1 'polypeptide(L)'
;VSEDYTAQALAAHAALLAQPAAPMPHIAVIGDSKVGPDSNVGNRVAPSTGSGVLKGANGYMAWALALSGQRVRMPAESNVWAFPGMETGTILANLPAFLAAMPHAPGAVVIDCGTNNILHGTATSSFTAITGDWMRIAQALAARGMRCLFVPILPRDPVQGGAAAFTAAQYDVLDRCNRWLPTLAARSGGWVAVASACLADLTNPLGEGAKPKANMMVDGTHPGVLGAYHVGKAIAAILRQWYPPIDLLPTSNMKWQAEAPNGNLLLNPMMLGGVGYGAGLLTPATGGASLTGTVADGWAIDLSPTAGLTCDAALVTNAAGQPMQQLTFGGRYAISGAGAYTYAHYARLYQGVSPAATASLAAGDTIEALMAFEIDAGNSMISFPTLQLRWQGSSHYNADLASAPRDLPGEAIRGVMRAPAHRLAAAPAAGDLQILAAAVLRSYPNGPVAPPGTIRFGRACIVKVDPA
;
A
#
# COMPACT_ATOMS: atom_id res chain seq x y z
N VAL A 1 37.59 -13.89 35.84
CA VAL A 1 37.19 -14.47 34.54
C VAL A 1 35.77 -14.05 34.15
N SER A 2 34.87 -13.67 35.08
CA SER A 2 33.49 -13.27 34.76
C SER A 2 33.33 -11.79 34.36
N GLU A 3 34.20 -10.90 34.83
CA GLU A 3 34.08 -9.44 34.52
C GLU A 3 34.53 -9.11 33.08
N ASP A 4 35.52 -9.83 32.55
CA ASP A 4 36.01 -9.62 31.20
C ASP A 4 34.99 -10.04 30.11
N TYR A 5 34.21 -11.08 30.39
CA TYR A 5 33.17 -11.53 29.46
C TYR A 5 32.00 -10.54 29.36
N THR A 6 31.66 -9.89 30.46
CA THR A 6 30.57 -8.89 30.49
C THR A 6 30.99 -7.61 29.79
N ALA A 7 32.25 -7.16 29.97
CA ALA A 7 32.76 -5.98 29.26
C ALA A 7 32.90 -6.22 27.75
N GLN A 8 33.35 -7.41 27.31
CA GLN A 8 33.41 -7.79 25.90
C GLN A 8 32.02 -7.93 25.27
N ALA A 9 31.06 -8.48 25.97
CA ALA A 9 29.68 -8.59 25.51
C ALA A 9 29.02 -7.21 25.37
N LEU A 10 29.25 -6.30 26.33
CA LEU A 10 28.76 -4.92 26.26
C LEU A 10 29.43 -4.14 25.14
N ALA A 11 30.74 -4.30 24.94
CA ALA A 11 31.46 -3.67 23.84
C ALA A 11 30.99 -4.19 22.46
N ALA A 12 30.76 -5.51 22.33
CA ALA A 12 30.20 -6.11 21.12
C ALA A 12 28.76 -5.64 20.85
N HIS A 13 27.94 -5.52 21.91
CA HIS A 13 26.59 -5.01 21.81
C HIS A 13 26.58 -3.52 21.43
N ALA A 14 27.44 -2.70 22.04
CA ALA A 14 27.61 -1.30 21.68
C ALA A 14 28.11 -1.13 20.23
N ALA A 15 29.04 -1.98 19.78
CA ALA A 15 29.51 -2.00 18.40
C ALA A 15 28.41 -2.42 17.40
N LEU A 16 27.52 -3.35 17.80
CA LEU A 16 26.37 -3.74 17.01
C LEU A 16 25.34 -2.60 16.91
N LEU A 17 25.11 -1.89 17.99
CA LEU A 17 24.21 -0.73 18.03
C LEU A 17 24.79 0.50 17.30
N ALA A 18 26.11 0.59 17.21
CA ALA A 18 26.82 1.67 16.49
C ALA A 18 26.92 1.41 15.00
N GLN A 19 26.61 0.20 14.51
CA GLN A 19 26.52 -0.04 13.09
C GLN A 19 25.32 0.73 12.53
N PRO A 20 25.50 1.60 11.50
CA PRO A 20 24.37 2.20 10.86
C PRO A 20 23.46 1.09 10.36
N ALA A 21 22.17 1.16 10.73
CA ALA A 21 21.19 0.22 10.22
C ALA A 21 21.33 0.18 8.69
N ALA A 22 21.47 -1.02 8.12
CA ALA A 22 21.54 -1.14 6.67
C ALA A 22 20.34 -0.41 6.07
N PRO A 23 20.57 0.47 5.08
CA PRO A 23 19.47 1.25 4.51
C PRO A 23 18.39 0.28 4.01
N MET A 24 17.12 0.63 4.30
CA MET A 24 16.01 -0.19 3.86
C MET A 24 16.05 -0.35 2.33
N PRO A 25 15.95 -1.58 1.80
CA PRO A 25 16.02 -1.79 0.36
C PRO A 25 14.86 -1.08 -0.33
N HIS A 26 15.16 -0.41 -1.44
CA HIS A 26 14.17 0.26 -2.26
C HIS A 26 13.61 -0.69 -3.32
N ILE A 27 12.36 -0.44 -3.71
CA ILE A 27 11.69 -1.09 -4.83
C ILE A 27 11.14 -0.03 -5.79
N ALA A 28 11.08 -0.37 -7.06
CA ALA A 28 10.52 0.47 -8.09
C ALA A 28 9.59 -0.33 -9.00
N VAL A 29 8.73 0.33 -9.75
CA VAL A 29 7.82 -0.29 -10.72
C VAL A 29 7.81 0.49 -12.03
N ILE A 30 7.91 -0.23 -13.14
CA ILE A 30 7.79 0.32 -14.49
C ILE A 30 6.90 -0.61 -15.33
N GLY A 31 6.05 -0.03 -16.15
CA GLY A 31 5.15 -0.82 -17.00
C GLY A 31 4.19 0.01 -17.83
N ASP A 32 3.12 -0.63 -18.27
CA ASP A 32 2.07 0.00 -19.06
C ASP A 32 1.02 0.73 -18.19
N SER A 33 -0.18 0.94 -18.69
CA SER A 33 -1.26 1.65 -17.98
C SER A 33 -1.65 1.05 -16.64
N LYS A 34 -1.42 -0.24 -16.42
CA LYS A 34 -1.77 -0.95 -15.17
C LYS A 34 -0.91 -0.50 -13.97
N VAL A 35 0.28 0.05 -14.24
CA VAL A 35 1.15 0.68 -13.22
C VAL A 35 0.64 2.07 -12.83
N GLY A 36 -0.12 2.75 -13.68
CA GLY A 36 -0.62 4.12 -13.45
C GLY A 36 -1.33 4.33 -12.12
N PRO A 37 -2.20 3.42 -11.66
CA PRO A 37 -2.88 3.53 -10.37
C PRO A 37 -1.96 3.53 -9.13
N ASP A 38 -0.72 3.08 -9.24
CA ASP A 38 0.27 3.17 -8.15
C ASP A 38 0.91 4.56 -8.04
N SER A 39 0.59 5.48 -8.94
CA SER A 39 1.08 6.86 -8.94
C SER A 39 -0.05 7.86 -8.78
N ASN A 40 0.19 8.92 -8.01
CA ASN A 40 -0.74 10.04 -7.85
C ASN A 40 -1.04 10.78 -9.16
N VAL A 41 -0.17 10.69 -10.14
CA VAL A 41 -0.21 11.56 -11.32
C VAL A 41 -0.66 10.81 -12.58
N GLY A 42 -1.18 9.60 -12.42
CA GLY A 42 -1.63 8.81 -13.58
C GLY A 42 -0.60 8.87 -14.72
N ASN A 43 -0.55 8.00 -15.62
CA ASN A 43 0.14 8.10 -16.93
C ASN A 43 1.45 8.92 -16.96
N ARG A 44 2.47 8.53 -16.23
CA ARG A 44 3.74 9.25 -16.25
C ARG A 44 4.75 8.69 -17.23
N VAL A 45 5.34 9.61 -17.96
CA VAL A 45 6.54 9.41 -18.80
C VAL A 45 7.80 9.92 -18.10
N ALA A 46 7.67 10.65 -17.00
CA ALA A 46 8.77 11.20 -16.23
C ALA A 46 8.40 11.38 -14.75
N PRO A 47 9.36 11.31 -13.81
CA PRO A 47 9.10 11.60 -12.42
C PRO A 47 8.60 13.04 -12.28
N SER A 48 7.61 13.27 -11.43
CA SER A 48 7.21 14.61 -11.06
C SER A 48 7.77 14.97 -9.70
N THR A 49 7.85 16.25 -9.48
CA THR A 49 8.27 16.88 -8.23
C THR A 49 7.09 17.07 -7.25
N GLY A 50 5.93 16.49 -7.53
CA GLY A 50 4.75 16.64 -6.70
C GLY A 50 4.68 15.64 -5.54
N SER A 51 3.76 15.88 -4.63
CA SER A 51 3.55 15.11 -3.41
C SER A 51 3.18 13.64 -3.68
N GLY A 52 3.97 12.73 -3.17
CA GLY A 52 3.81 11.30 -3.39
C GLY A 52 2.59 10.71 -2.73
N VAL A 53 1.59 10.38 -3.52
CA VAL A 53 0.44 9.60 -3.06
C VAL A 53 0.45 8.26 -3.79
N LEU A 54 0.61 7.18 -3.04
CA LEU A 54 0.34 5.85 -3.55
C LEU A 54 -1.18 5.68 -3.64
N LYS A 55 -1.71 5.44 -4.85
CA LYS A 55 -3.13 5.14 -5.05
C LYS A 55 -3.45 3.74 -4.54
N GLY A 56 -3.74 3.63 -3.24
CA GLY A 56 -3.84 2.37 -2.55
C GLY A 56 -4.96 1.45 -3.01
N ALA A 57 -6.11 1.98 -3.43
CA ALA A 57 -7.25 1.10 -3.70
C ALA A 57 -7.09 0.30 -5.00
N ASN A 58 -6.65 0.92 -6.07
CA ASN A 58 -6.45 0.28 -7.39
C ASN A 58 -4.99 0.01 -7.72
N GLY A 59 -4.06 0.47 -6.88
CA GLY A 59 -2.63 0.28 -7.02
C GLY A 59 -2.18 -0.98 -6.32
N TYR A 60 -1.65 -1.95 -7.04
CA TYR A 60 -1.21 -3.21 -6.46
C TYR A 60 0.08 -3.09 -5.65
N MET A 61 0.92 -2.07 -5.90
CA MET A 61 2.13 -1.85 -5.11
C MET A 61 1.82 -1.38 -3.69
N ALA A 62 0.79 -0.56 -3.49
CA ALA A 62 0.35 -0.17 -2.16
C ALA A 62 -0.07 -1.40 -1.33
N TRP A 63 -0.80 -2.33 -1.95
CA TRP A 63 -1.13 -3.62 -1.33
C TRP A 63 0.10 -4.49 -1.09
N ALA A 64 1.02 -4.58 -2.06
CA ALA A 64 2.25 -5.35 -1.93
C ALA A 64 3.10 -4.88 -0.73
N LEU A 65 3.28 -3.58 -0.59
CA LEU A 65 4.01 -2.98 0.52
C LEU A 65 3.31 -3.22 1.86
N ALA A 66 2.00 -2.97 1.94
CA ALA A 66 1.22 -3.16 3.15
C ALA A 66 1.23 -4.62 3.61
N LEU A 67 0.93 -5.56 2.71
CA LEU A 67 0.85 -7.00 3.00
C LEU A 67 2.23 -7.63 3.24
N SER A 68 3.32 -7.07 2.70
CA SER A 68 4.68 -7.52 3.03
C SER A 68 5.16 -7.02 4.40
N GLY A 69 4.43 -6.13 5.06
CA GLY A 69 4.84 -5.48 6.31
C GLY A 69 5.90 -4.41 6.09
N GLN A 70 5.88 -3.72 4.94
CA GLN A 70 6.80 -2.63 4.59
C GLN A 70 8.28 -3.04 4.58
N ARG A 71 8.59 -4.28 4.16
CA ARG A 71 9.97 -4.80 4.10
C ARG A 71 10.89 -4.07 3.12
N VAL A 72 10.29 -3.34 2.21
CA VAL A 72 10.99 -2.49 1.23
C VAL A 72 10.35 -1.12 1.22
N ARG A 73 11.11 -0.12 0.79
CA ARG A 73 10.64 1.25 0.62
C ARG A 73 10.41 1.54 -0.85
N MET A 74 9.29 2.15 -1.17
CA MET A 74 9.04 2.75 -2.47
C MET A 74 8.87 4.25 -2.25
N PRO A 75 9.93 5.05 -2.41
CA PRO A 75 9.86 6.51 -2.35
C PRO A 75 8.88 6.99 -3.42
N ALA A 76 7.97 7.86 -3.05
CA ALA A 76 6.66 8.00 -3.65
C ALA A 76 6.62 8.16 -5.17
N GLU A 77 7.48 8.91 -5.80
CA GLU A 77 7.19 9.34 -7.16
C GLU A 77 8.22 8.95 -8.21
N SER A 78 9.47 8.98 -7.88
CA SER A 78 10.54 8.65 -8.82
C SER A 78 10.57 7.16 -9.17
N ASN A 79 9.96 6.32 -8.34
CA ASN A 79 10.02 4.87 -8.46
C ASN A 79 8.81 4.25 -9.20
N VAL A 80 7.89 5.07 -9.74
CA VAL A 80 6.72 4.59 -10.48
C VAL A 80 6.65 5.25 -11.84
N TRP A 81 6.91 4.48 -12.91
CA TRP A 81 6.76 4.94 -14.29
C TRP A 81 5.75 4.09 -15.05
N ALA A 82 4.71 4.74 -15.55
CA ALA A 82 3.66 4.15 -16.35
C ALA A 82 3.69 4.69 -17.78
N PHE A 83 3.60 3.80 -18.73
CA PHE A 83 3.56 4.08 -20.18
C PHE A 83 2.27 3.52 -20.80
N PRO A 84 1.12 4.21 -20.64
CA PRO A 84 -0.16 3.72 -21.13
C PRO A 84 -0.15 3.45 -22.64
N GLY A 85 -0.71 2.30 -23.04
CA GLY A 85 -0.79 1.92 -24.44
C GLY A 85 0.52 1.45 -25.06
N MET A 86 1.63 1.48 -24.32
CA MET A 86 2.95 1.16 -24.86
C MET A 86 3.29 -0.32 -24.74
N GLU A 87 4.09 -0.80 -25.69
CA GLU A 87 4.59 -2.17 -25.77
C GLU A 87 5.88 -2.35 -24.97
N THR A 88 6.30 -3.61 -24.79
CA THR A 88 7.51 -3.98 -24.05
C THR A 88 8.78 -3.32 -24.57
N GLY A 89 8.88 -3.11 -25.88
CA GLY A 89 10.02 -2.40 -26.51
C GLY A 89 10.16 -0.96 -26.02
N THR A 90 9.06 -0.25 -25.80
CA THR A 90 9.08 1.10 -25.22
C THR A 90 9.54 1.07 -23.77
N ILE A 91 9.07 0.10 -22.98
CA ILE A 91 9.49 -0.06 -21.57
C ILE A 91 10.99 -0.34 -21.51
N LEU A 92 11.51 -1.24 -22.35
CA LEU A 92 12.93 -1.57 -22.44
C LEU A 92 13.77 -0.34 -22.84
N ALA A 93 13.32 0.45 -23.83
CA ALA A 93 14.02 1.65 -24.28
C ALA A 93 14.11 2.74 -23.20
N ASN A 94 13.10 2.85 -22.33
CA ASN A 94 13.05 3.83 -21.25
C ASN A 94 13.68 3.34 -19.93
N LEU A 95 14.03 2.06 -19.82
CA LEU A 95 14.59 1.49 -18.59
C LEU A 95 15.86 2.21 -18.12
N PRO A 96 16.85 2.58 -18.97
CA PRO A 96 18.02 3.32 -18.53
C PRO A 96 17.69 4.68 -17.91
N ALA A 97 16.80 5.45 -18.53
CA ALA A 97 16.35 6.75 -18.02
C ALA A 97 15.57 6.61 -16.70
N PHE A 98 14.70 5.59 -16.60
CA PHE A 98 13.99 5.26 -15.37
C PHE A 98 14.96 4.99 -14.22
N LEU A 99 15.96 4.14 -14.43
CA LEU A 99 16.92 3.80 -13.38
C LEU A 99 17.84 4.99 -13.00
N ALA A 100 18.14 5.87 -13.96
CA ALA A 100 18.95 7.07 -13.70
C ALA A 100 18.17 8.16 -12.92
N ALA A 101 16.84 8.17 -13.00
CA ALA A 101 16.00 9.15 -12.32
C ALA A 101 15.78 8.84 -10.84
N MET A 102 16.14 7.65 -10.39
CA MET A 102 15.96 7.27 -8.98
C MET A 102 17.09 7.84 -8.12
N PRO A 103 16.76 8.43 -6.95
CA PRO A 103 17.75 8.94 -6.01
C PRO A 103 18.63 7.81 -5.44
N HIS A 104 18.08 6.59 -5.36
CA HIS A 104 18.79 5.40 -4.89
C HIS A 104 18.51 4.21 -5.80
N ALA A 105 19.55 3.41 -6.05
CA ALA A 105 19.41 2.18 -6.81
C ALA A 105 18.44 1.23 -6.10
N PRO A 106 17.34 0.79 -6.75
CA PRO A 106 16.42 -0.14 -6.15
C PRO A 106 17.05 -1.54 -6.03
N GLY A 107 16.75 -2.25 -4.94
CA GLY A 107 17.12 -3.66 -4.80
C GLY A 107 16.31 -4.58 -5.70
N ALA A 108 15.11 -4.13 -6.11
CA ALA A 108 14.24 -4.83 -7.05
C ALA A 108 13.41 -3.86 -7.89
N VAL A 109 13.06 -4.29 -9.11
CA VAL A 109 12.16 -3.58 -10.02
C VAL A 109 11.01 -4.51 -10.40
N VAL A 110 9.78 -4.03 -10.23
CA VAL A 110 8.56 -4.70 -10.71
C VAL A 110 8.31 -4.29 -12.15
N ILE A 111 8.03 -5.26 -13.00
CA ILE A 111 7.78 -5.09 -14.44
C ILE A 111 6.36 -5.57 -14.75
N ASP A 112 5.52 -4.68 -15.27
CA ASP A 112 4.15 -5.01 -15.72
C ASP A 112 3.91 -4.48 -17.13
N CYS A 113 4.15 -5.31 -18.11
CA CYS A 113 3.96 -4.96 -19.53
C CYS A 113 3.75 -6.21 -20.39
N GLY A 114 3.23 -6.00 -21.62
CA GLY A 114 3.00 -7.05 -22.60
C GLY A 114 1.57 -7.09 -23.14
N THR A 115 0.59 -6.55 -22.41
CA THR A 115 -0.81 -6.49 -22.85
C THR A 115 -0.96 -5.78 -24.20
N ASN A 116 -0.26 -4.65 -24.39
CA ASN A 116 -0.36 -3.84 -25.59
C ASN A 116 0.30 -4.50 -26.81
N ASN A 117 1.37 -5.28 -26.62
CA ASN A 117 1.93 -6.10 -27.69
C ASN A 117 0.87 -7.06 -28.24
N ILE A 118 0.16 -7.77 -27.34
CA ILE A 118 -0.89 -8.72 -27.72
C ILE A 118 -2.03 -8.01 -28.50
N LEU A 119 -2.37 -6.78 -28.08
CA LEU A 119 -3.41 -5.99 -28.75
C LEU A 119 -3.04 -5.59 -30.18
N HIS A 120 -1.79 -5.19 -30.39
CA HIS A 120 -1.37 -4.50 -31.63
C HIS A 120 -0.63 -5.42 -32.60
N GLY A 121 -0.02 -6.50 -32.13
CA GLY A 121 0.80 -7.40 -32.93
C GLY A 121 0.03 -8.59 -33.50
N THR A 122 0.72 -9.34 -34.38
CA THR A 122 0.29 -10.69 -34.73
C THR A 122 0.59 -11.64 -33.57
N ALA A 123 -0.16 -12.74 -33.43
CA ALA A 123 0.03 -13.69 -32.35
C ALA A 123 1.49 -14.17 -32.23
N THR A 124 2.13 -14.55 -33.32
CA THR A 124 3.51 -15.07 -33.30
C THR A 124 4.55 -14.00 -33.00
N SER A 125 4.43 -12.85 -33.67
CA SER A 125 5.38 -11.74 -33.43
C SER A 125 5.26 -11.17 -32.06
N SER A 126 4.06 -11.08 -31.47
CA SER A 126 3.85 -10.60 -30.11
C SER A 126 4.53 -11.47 -29.06
N PHE A 127 4.42 -12.80 -29.16
CA PHE A 127 5.10 -13.71 -28.22
C PHE A 127 6.62 -13.51 -28.25
N THR A 128 7.23 -13.50 -29.43
CA THR A 128 8.68 -13.35 -29.60
C THR A 128 9.15 -11.98 -29.13
N ALA A 129 8.43 -10.92 -29.45
CA ALA A 129 8.77 -9.56 -29.00
C ALA A 129 8.71 -9.46 -27.48
N ILE A 130 7.59 -9.89 -26.88
CA ILE A 130 7.39 -9.81 -25.42
C ILE A 130 8.49 -10.57 -24.66
N THR A 131 8.72 -11.84 -25.02
CA THR A 131 9.70 -12.69 -24.31
C THR A 131 11.14 -12.23 -24.55
N GLY A 132 11.46 -11.74 -25.73
CA GLY A 132 12.76 -11.16 -26.05
C GLY A 132 13.03 -9.87 -25.26
N ASP A 133 12.06 -9.00 -25.13
CA ASP A 133 12.17 -7.76 -24.34
C ASP A 133 12.25 -8.06 -22.85
N TRP A 134 11.42 -8.96 -22.33
CA TRP A 134 11.47 -9.38 -20.92
C TRP A 134 12.84 -9.95 -20.54
N MET A 135 13.43 -10.77 -21.42
CA MET A 135 14.77 -11.31 -21.20
C MET A 135 15.82 -10.18 -21.14
N ARG A 136 15.76 -9.21 -22.07
CA ARG A 136 16.68 -8.05 -22.11
C ARG A 136 16.50 -7.15 -20.89
N ILE A 137 15.26 -6.91 -20.43
CA ILE A 137 14.97 -6.17 -19.21
C ILE A 137 15.59 -6.88 -18.00
N ALA A 138 15.34 -8.19 -17.84
CA ALA A 138 15.90 -8.97 -16.74
C ALA A 138 17.43 -8.96 -16.73
N GLN A 139 18.07 -9.10 -17.89
CA GLN A 139 19.52 -9.02 -18.03
C GLN A 139 20.07 -7.64 -17.67
N ALA A 140 19.42 -6.56 -18.12
CA ALA A 140 19.83 -5.19 -17.80
C ALA A 140 19.73 -4.86 -16.32
N LEU A 141 18.73 -5.38 -15.62
CA LEU A 141 18.59 -5.26 -14.17
C LEU A 141 19.61 -6.11 -13.41
N ALA A 142 19.78 -7.37 -13.79
CA ALA A 142 20.77 -8.25 -13.17
C ALA A 142 22.20 -7.72 -13.30
N ALA A 143 22.56 -7.15 -14.46
CA ALA A 143 23.86 -6.50 -14.68
C ALA A 143 24.14 -5.30 -13.72
N ARG A 144 23.10 -4.78 -13.09
CA ARG A 144 23.18 -3.71 -12.08
C ARG A 144 22.98 -4.21 -10.65
N GLY A 145 22.92 -5.51 -10.43
CA GLY A 145 22.67 -6.09 -9.11
C GLY A 145 21.23 -5.94 -8.62
N MET A 146 20.28 -5.68 -9.53
CA MET A 146 18.87 -5.50 -9.20
C MET A 146 18.07 -6.75 -9.53
N ARG A 147 17.17 -7.14 -8.62
CA ARG A 147 16.21 -8.24 -8.88
C ARG A 147 15.06 -7.76 -9.77
N CYS A 148 14.58 -8.64 -10.61
CA CYS A 148 13.45 -8.39 -11.51
C CYS A 148 12.22 -9.19 -11.05
N LEU A 149 11.09 -8.52 -10.81
CA LEU A 149 9.83 -9.15 -10.44
C LEU A 149 8.80 -8.88 -11.53
N PHE A 150 8.44 -9.89 -12.30
CA PHE A 150 7.39 -9.77 -13.30
C PHE A 150 6.01 -9.96 -12.72
N VAL A 151 5.09 -9.04 -13.05
CA VAL A 151 3.66 -9.30 -13.02
C VAL A 151 3.33 -10.06 -14.30
N PRO A 152 2.64 -11.21 -14.25
CA PRO A 152 2.19 -11.89 -15.47
C PRO A 152 1.24 -10.99 -16.24
N ILE A 153 1.07 -11.21 -17.56
CA ILE A 153 0.06 -10.48 -18.33
C ILE A 153 -1.31 -10.82 -17.74
N LEU A 154 -1.97 -9.81 -17.20
CA LEU A 154 -3.26 -9.96 -16.52
C LEU A 154 -4.37 -10.30 -17.51
N PRO A 155 -5.42 -11.01 -17.06
CA PRO A 155 -6.56 -11.36 -17.90
C PRO A 155 -7.32 -10.10 -18.33
N ARG A 156 -8.02 -10.19 -19.47
CA ARG A 156 -8.81 -9.10 -20.03
C ARG A 156 -10.18 -9.60 -20.47
N ASP A 157 -11.23 -8.82 -20.16
CA ASP A 157 -12.60 -9.10 -20.63
C ASP A 157 -13.37 -7.80 -20.90
N PRO A 158 -13.99 -7.66 -22.08
CA PRO A 158 -14.81 -6.50 -22.44
C PRO A 158 -16.11 -6.36 -21.65
N VAL A 159 -16.60 -7.42 -21.02
CA VAL A 159 -17.92 -7.45 -20.34
C VAL A 159 -18.02 -6.41 -19.21
N GLN A 160 -16.92 -5.87 -18.75
CA GLN A 160 -16.90 -4.93 -17.61
C GLN A 160 -16.63 -3.46 -17.99
N GLY A 161 -16.74 -3.03 -19.24
CA GLY A 161 -16.62 -1.61 -19.50
C GLY A 161 -16.01 -1.15 -20.82
N GLY A 162 -16.09 -1.93 -21.90
CA GLY A 162 -15.84 -1.39 -23.24
C GLY A 162 -14.46 -1.62 -23.84
N ALA A 163 -13.56 -2.32 -23.16
CA ALA A 163 -12.33 -2.78 -23.79
C ALA A 163 -12.66 -3.94 -24.77
N ALA A 164 -12.09 -3.95 -26.00
CA ALA A 164 -12.28 -5.08 -26.92
C ALA A 164 -11.72 -6.37 -26.30
N ALA A 165 -12.46 -7.49 -26.44
CA ALA A 165 -11.96 -8.81 -26.06
C ALA A 165 -10.70 -9.17 -26.83
N PHE A 166 -9.84 -9.97 -26.21
CA PHE A 166 -8.83 -10.67 -27.00
C PHE A 166 -9.49 -11.73 -27.88
N THR A 167 -8.97 -11.89 -29.08
CA THR A 167 -9.29 -13.03 -29.94
C THR A 167 -8.72 -14.31 -29.34
N ALA A 168 -9.18 -15.47 -29.77
CA ALA A 168 -8.61 -16.76 -29.36
C ALA A 168 -7.09 -16.84 -29.57
N ALA A 169 -6.60 -16.31 -30.69
CA ALA A 169 -5.17 -16.26 -30.99
C ALA A 169 -4.39 -15.34 -30.02
N GLN A 170 -4.99 -14.24 -29.59
CA GLN A 170 -4.39 -13.33 -28.60
C GLN A 170 -4.37 -13.96 -27.20
N TYR A 171 -5.41 -14.70 -26.82
CA TYR A 171 -5.40 -15.48 -25.58
C TYR A 171 -4.34 -16.59 -25.60
N ASP A 172 -4.09 -17.26 -26.76
CA ASP A 172 -2.99 -18.22 -26.88
C ASP A 172 -1.63 -17.56 -26.62
N VAL A 173 -1.41 -16.37 -27.16
CA VAL A 173 -0.17 -15.61 -26.93
C VAL A 173 -0.04 -15.24 -25.45
N LEU A 174 -1.10 -14.75 -24.81
CA LEU A 174 -1.12 -14.42 -23.38
C LEU A 174 -0.72 -15.64 -22.56
N ASP A 175 -1.33 -16.78 -22.81
CA ASP A 175 -1.11 -18.01 -22.07
C ASP A 175 0.32 -18.55 -22.29
N ARG A 176 0.82 -18.50 -23.51
CA ARG A 176 2.22 -18.86 -23.81
C ARG A 176 3.21 -17.94 -23.11
N CYS A 177 2.99 -16.64 -23.10
CA CYS A 177 3.81 -15.67 -22.40
C CYS A 177 3.82 -15.95 -20.88
N ASN A 178 2.65 -16.15 -20.29
CA ASN A 178 2.53 -16.42 -18.87
C ASN A 178 3.14 -17.77 -18.44
N ARG A 179 3.07 -18.79 -19.29
CA ARG A 179 3.77 -20.07 -19.08
C ARG A 179 5.28 -19.97 -19.27
N TRP A 180 5.75 -19.05 -20.09
CA TRP A 180 7.18 -18.86 -20.33
C TRP A 180 7.89 -18.14 -19.17
N LEU A 181 7.23 -17.19 -18.51
CA LEU A 181 7.82 -16.41 -17.39
C LEU A 181 8.41 -17.26 -16.27
N PRO A 182 7.73 -18.31 -15.73
CA PRO A 182 8.32 -19.22 -14.75
C PRO A 182 9.59 -19.91 -15.26
N THR A 183 9.71 -20.17 -16.55
CA THR A 183 10.93 -20.74 -17.15
C THR A 183 12.09 -19.74 -17.11
N LEU A 184 11.83 -18.45 -17.37
CA LEU A 184 12.81 -17.40 -17.20
C LEU A 184 13.26 -17.30 -15.74
N ALA A 185 12.30 -17.28 -14.81
CA ALA A 185 12.60 -17.23 -13.37
C ALA A 185 13.48 -18.42 -12.92
N ALA A 186 13.13 -19.64 -13.30
CA ALA A 186 13.89 -20.85 -12.95
C ALA A 186 15.34 -20.82 -13.47
N ARG A 187 15.58 -20.20 -14.63
CA ARG A 187 16.91 -20.09 -15.26
C ARG A 187 17.72 -18.90 -14.76
N SER A 188 17.13 -17.99 -14.02
CA SER A 188 17.76 -16.73 -13.61
C SER A 188 18.71 -16.85 -12.41
N GLY A 189 18.79 -18.01 -11.76
CA GLY A 189 19.58 -18.15 -10.53
C GLY A 189 19.07 -17.29 -9.36
N GLY A 190 17.77 -16.97 -9.32
CA GLY A 190 17.14 -16.19 -8.25
C GLY A 190 17.05 -14.67 -8.51
N TRP A 191 17.54 -14.22 -9.68
CA TRP A 191 17.44 -12.79 -10.07
C TRP A 191 16.06 -12.39 -10.58
N VAL A 192 15.27 -13.35 -11.04
CA VAL A 192 13.91 -13.12 -11.53
C VAL A 192 12.91 -13.88 -10.67
N ALA A 193 11.80 -13.23 -10.36
CA ALA A 193 10.60 -13.87 -9.82
C ALA A 193 9.37 -13.43 -10.61
N VAL A 194 8.28 -14.18 -10.47
CA VAL A 194 7.01 -13.93 -11.15
C VAL A 194 5.87 -14.01 -10.15
N ALA A 195 5.02 -13.01 -10.12
CA ALA A 195 3.83 -12.97 -9.27
C ALA A 195 2.69 -13.86 -9.81
N SER A 196 3.01 -15.06 -10.30
CA SER A 196 2.06 -15.95 -10.99
C SER A 196 0.89 -16.39 -10.13
N ALA A 197 1.03 -16.40 -8.81
CA ALA A 197 -0.04 -16.80 -7.89
C ALA A 197 -1.31 -15.95 -8.05
N CYS A 198 -1.19 -14.69 -8.49
CA CYS A 198 -2.37 -13.83 -8.71
C CYS A 198 -3.27 -14.34 -9.83
N LEU A 199 -2.75 -15.08 -10.82
CA LEU A 199 -3.56 -15.56 -11.95
C LEU A 199 -4.67 -16.52 -11.49
N ALA A 200 -4.39 -17.41 -10.53
CA ALA A 200 -5.39 -18.31 -9.99
C ALA A 200 -6.55 -17.58 -9.30
N ASP A 201 -6.23 -16.44 -8.68
CA ASP A 201 -7.24 -15.60 -8.03
C ASP A 201 -8.01 -14.73 -9.04
N LEU A 202 -7.35 -14.25 -10.08
CA LEU A 202 -7.91 -13.31 -11.06
C LEU A 202 -8.69 -13.98 -12.19
N THR A 203 -8.32 -15.20 -12.59
CA THR A 203 -8.87 -15.85 -13.78
C THR A 203 -9.93 -16.89 -13.47
N ASN A 204 -10.86 -17.05 -14.39
CA ASN A 204 -11.85 -18.11 -14.33
C ASN A 204 -11.22 -19.42 -14.86
N PRO A 205 -11.15 -20.51 -14.06
CA PRO A 205 -10.36 -21.69 -14.40
C PRO A 205 -10.99 -22.58 -15.51
N LEU A 206 -12.24 -22.35 -15.87
CA LEU A 206 -12.97 -23.27 -16.72
C LEU A 206 -13.26 -22.67 -18.11
N GLY A 207 -12.45 -23.05 -19.11
CA GLY A 207 -12.85 -23.07 -20.51
C GLY A 207 -13.04 -21.75 -21.23
N GLU A 208 -12.92 -20.63 -20.57
CA GLU A 208 -13.18 -19.30 -21.10
C GLU A 208 -11.91 -18.46 -21.37
N GLY A 209 -10.79 -19.10 -21.62
CA GLY A 209 -9.58 -18.45 -22.12
C GLY A 209 -9.10 -17.27 -21.28
N ALA A 210 -8.63 -17.53 -20.06
CA ALA A 210 -7.98 -16.52 -19.19
C ALA A 210 -8.80 -15.20 -18.99
N LYS A 211 -10.12 -15.29 -18.94
CA LYS A 211 -10.99 -14.15 -18.61
C LYS A 211 -10.94 -13.85 -17.13
N PRO A 212 -11.02 -12.57 -16.73
CA PRO A 212 -11.06 -12.22 -15.32
C PRO A 212 -12.36 -12.69 -14.65
N LYS A 213 -12.25 -13.06 -13.39
CA LYS A 213 -13.43 -13.23 -12.52
C LYS A 213 -14.17 -11.90 -12.35
N ALA A 214 -15.44 -11.99 -11.98
CA ALA A 214 -16.25 -10.80 -11.71
C ALA A 214 -15.57 -9.87 -10.69
N ASN A 215 -15.67 -8.56 -10.91
CA ASN A 215 -15.15 -7.49 -10.05
C ASN A 215 -13.61 -7.39 -9.94
N MET A 216 -12.85 -8.20 -10.67
CA MET A 216 -11.38 -8.10 -10.65
C MET A 216 -10.84 -6.90 -11.43
N MET A 217 -11.53 -6.51 -12.50
CA MET A 217 -11.13 -5.40 -13.36
C MET A 217 -12.13 -4.24 -13.29
N VAL A 218 -11.64 -3.00 -13.44
CA VAL A 218 -12.49 -1.80 -13.44
C VAL A 218 -13.22 -1.66 -14.77
N ASP A 219 -12.47 -1.82 -15.86
CA ASP A 219 -12.89 -1.58 -17.25
C ASP A 219 -12.59 -2.76 -18.18
N GLY A 220 -12.43 -3.92 -17.61
CA GLY A 220 -12.07 -5.14 -18.32
C GLY A 220 -10.58 -5.30 -18.61
N THR A 221 -9.73 -4.31 -18.30
CA THR A 221 -8.28 -4.33 -18.55
C THR A 221 -7.46 -4.00 -17.30
N HIS A 222 -7.89 -3.00 -16.56
CA HIS A 222 -7.16 -2.50 -15.40
C HIS A 222 -7.68 -3.12 -14.12
N PRO A 223 -6.82 -3.56 -13.21
CA PRO A 223 -7.23 -4.10 -11.93
C PRO A 223 -8.09 -3.11 -11.15
N GLY A 224 -9.22 -3.58 -10.61
CA GLY A 224 -9.97 -2.90 -9.57
C GLY A 224 -9.32 -3.14 -8.20
N VAL A 225 -9.97 -2.67 -7.11
CA VAL A 225 -9.46 -2.86 -5.73
C VAL A 225 -9.17 -4.34 -5.45
N LEU A 226 -10.10 -5.23 -5.78
CA LEU A 226 -9.94 -6.66 -5.54
C LEU A 226 -8.83 -7.27 -6.42
N GLY A 227 -8.78 -6.92 -7.71
CA GLY A 227 -7.71 -7.37 -8.59
C GLY A 227 -6.34 -6.88 -8.15
N ALA A 228 -6.23 -5.59 -7.79
CA ALA A 228 -5.00 -5.00 -7.26
C ALA A 228 -4.56 -5.66 -5.95
N TYR A 229 -5.49 -6.01 -5.06
CA TYR A 229 -5.21 -6.78 -3.86
C TYR A 229 -4.54 -8.13 -4.18
N HIS A 230 -5.11 -8.91 -5.10
CA HIS A 230 -4.56 -10.22 -5.44
C HIS A 230 -3.18 -10.13 -6.12
N VAL A 231 -2.96 -9.16 -7.00
CA VAL A 231 -1.63 -8.90 -7.57
C VAL A 231 -0.65 -8.48 -6.47
N GLY A 232 -1.03 -7.55 -5.62
CA GLY A 232 -0.22 -7.07 -4.50
C GLY A 232 0.11 -8.19 -3.49
N LYS A 233 -0.85 -9.09 -3.20
CA LYS A 233 -0.65 -10.26 -2.34
C LYS A 233 0.42 -11.21 -2.90
N ALA A 234 0.38 -11.47 -4.22
CA ALA A 234 1.38 -12.30 -4.88
C ALA A 234 2.78 -11.64 -4.86
N ILE A 235 2.87 -10.35 -5.11
CA ILE A 235 4.12 -9.58 -4.99
C ILE A 235 4.61 -9.60 -3.53
N ALA A 236 3.74 -9.36 -2.56
CA ALA A 236 4.09 -9.38 -1.14
C ALA A 236 4.69 -10.72 -0.70
N ALA A 237 4.18 -11.83 -1.23
CA ALA A 237 4.74 -13.17 -0.95
C ALA A 237 6.20 -13.27 -1.40
N ILE A 238 6.54 -12.73 -2.58
CA ILE A 238 7.90 -12.70 -3.11
C ILE A 238 8.79 -11.76 -2.29
N LEU A 239 8.29 -10.57 -1.93
CA LEU A 239 9.03 -9.62 -1.10
C LEU A 239 9.36 -10.22 0.28
N ARG A 240 8.44 -11.02 0.86
CA ARG A 240 8.71 -11.74 2.10
C ARG A 240 9.78 -12.83 1.99
N GLN A 241 9.98 -13.39 0.81
CA GLN A 241 11.07 -14.35 0.54
C GLN A 241 12.42 -13.64 0.32
N TRP A 242 12.39 -12.49 -0.35
CA TRP A 242 13.59 -11.78 -0.75
C TRP A 242 14.20 -10.92 0.37
N TYR A 243 13.37 -10.39 1.25
CA TYR A 243 13.77 -9.42 2.26
C TYR A 243 13.35 -9.88 3.66
N PRO A 244 14.24 -9.78 4.65
CA PRO A 244 13.90 -10.11 6.02
C PRO A 244 12.81 -9.17 6.57
N PRO A 245 12.08 -9.59 7.60
CA PRO A 245 11.15 -8.69 8.29
C PRO A 245 11.92 -7.55 8.94
N ILE A 246 11.40 -6.34 8.78
CA ILE A 246 11.88 -5.13 9.46
C ILE A 246 10.71 -4.65 10.33
N ASP A 247 10.88 -4.63 11.65
CA ASP A 247 9.84 -4.06 12.53
C ASP A 247 10.10 -2.55 12.66
N LEU A 248 9.36 -1.78 11.87
CA LEU A 248 9.41 -0.31 11.86
C LEU A 248 8.43 0.31 12.84
N LEU A 249 7.56 -0.50 13.42
CA LEU A 249 6.51 -0.03 14.32
C LEU A 249 7.02 0.01 15.76
N PRO A 250 6.54 0.96 16.57
CA PRO A 250 6.96 1.08 17.95
C PRO A 250 6.61 -0.19 18.75
N THR A 251 7.49 -0.55 19.67
CA THR A 251 7.29 -1.65 20.64
C THR A 251 6.92 -1.15 22.04
N SER A 252 6.90 0.16 22.22
CA SER A 252 6.56 0.82 23.48
C SER A 252 5.99 2.22 23.23
N ASN A 253 5.45 2.85 24.28
CA ASN A 253 5.03 4.25 24.26
C ASN A 253 6.21 5.23 24.47
N MET A 254 7.41 4.87 24.05
CA MET A 254 8.53 5.82 24.09
C MET A 254 8.25 6.98 23.13
N LYS A 255 8.14 8.16 23.70
CA LYS A 255 7.88 9.41 23.01
C LYS A 255 9.15 9.97 22.40
N TRP A 256 8.99 10.93 21.51
CA TRP A 256 10.06 11.83 21.15
C TRP A 256 10.61 12.53 22.41
N GLN A 257 11.93 12.57 22.50
CA GLN A 257 12.69 13.31 23.52
C GLN A 257 13.80 14.08 22.80
N ALA A 258 14.24 15.19 23.38
CA ALA A 258 15.33 15.98 22.78
C ALA A 258 16.62 15.16 22.62
N GLU A 259 16.85 14.21 23.51
CA GLU A 259 17.97 13.28 23.50
C GLU A 259 17.81 12.11 22.51
N ALA A 260 16.59 11.91 22.01
CA ALA A 260 16.25 10.90 21.01
C ALA A 260 15.41 11.53 19.88
N PRO A 261 16.01 12.40 19.06
CA PRO A 261 15.28 13.21 18.07
C PRO A 261 14.62 12.38 16.96
N ASN A 262 15.04 11.13 16.76
CA ASN A 262 14.43 10.19 15.85
C ASN A 262 13.34 9.33 16.50
N GLY A 263 12.95 9.65 17.74
CA GLY A 263 11.87 8.99 18.44
C GLY A 263 10.52 9.23 17.79
N ASN A 264 9.53 8.42 18.20
CA ASN A 264 8.17 8.55 17.70
C ASN A 264 7.53 9.87 18.20
N LEU A 265 6.98 10.64 17.28
CA LEU A 265 6.35 11.93 17.58
C LEU A 265 4.95 11.79 18.22
N LEU A 266 4.35 10.58 18.20
CA LEU A 266 3.04 10.31 18.81
C LEU A 266 3.13 10.15 20.32
N LEU A 267 2.07 10.56 21.02
CA LEU A 267 1.97 10.43 22.49
C LEU A 267 1.67 8.98 22.91
N ASN A 268 0.76 8.32 22.20
CA ASN A 268 0.31 6.96 22.50
C ASN A 268 0.35 6.07 21.25
N PRO A 269 1.56 5.76 20.76
CA PRO A 269 1.73 4.94 19.55
C PRO A 269 1.21 3.51 19.71
N MET A 270 1.10 2.99 20.94
CA MET A 270 0.64 1.64 21.22
C MET A 270 -0.88 1.53 21.41
N MET A 271 -1.62 2.63 21.30
CA MET A 271 -3.09 2.67 21.45
C MET A 271 -3.59 2.09 22.80
N LEU A 272 -2.93 2.43 23.88
CA LEU A 272 -3.31 1.98 25.23
C LEU A 272 -4.39 2.89 25.82
N GLY A 273 -5.20 2.33 26.73
CA GLY A 273 -6.09 3.08 27.62
C GLY A 273 -5.49 3.22 29.01
N GLY A 274 -5.90 4.25 29.76
CA GLY A 274 -5.47 4.46 31.16
C GLY A 274 -4.00 4.81 31.35
N VAL A 275 -3.33 5.32 30.31
CA VAL A 275 -1.88 5.66 30.35
C VAL A 275 -1.59 7.15 30.61
N GLY A 276 -2.63 7.95 30.83
CA GLY A 276 -2.48 9.34 31.29
C GLY A 276 -2.17 10.36 30.20
N TYR A 277 -2.43 10.05 28.93
CA TYR A 277 -2.24 11.00 27.80
C TYR A 277 -3.50 11.82 27.47
N GLY A 278 -4.42 11.93 28.41
CA GLY A 278 -5.76 12.45 28.22
C GLY A 278 -6.71 11.35 27.74
N ALA A 279 -7.98 11.42 28.17
CA ALA A 279 -8.98 10.44 27.77
C ALA A 279 -9.14 10.43 26.24
N GLY A 280 -9.34 9.26 25.68
CA GLY A 280 -9.70 9.12 24.27
C GLY A 280 -11.03 9.83 23.99
N LEU A 281 -11.16 10.43 22.82
CA LEU A 281 -12.30 11.27 22.46
C LEU A 281 -13.16 10.59 21.38
N LEU A 282 -14.45 10.41 21.67
CA LEU A 282 -15.47 10.19 20.67
C LEU A 282 -16.05 11.54 20.24
N THR A 283 -15.80 11.98 19.02
CA THR A 283 -16.46 13.18 18.49
C THR A 283 -17.94 12.86 18.31
N PRO A 284 -18.88 13.65 18.86
CA PRO A 284 -20.30 13.40 18.73
C PRO A 284 -20.69 13.21 17.24
N ALA A 285 -21.30 12.08 16.93
CA ALA A 285 -21.78 11.81 15.59
C ALA A 285 -22.96 12.75 15.26
N THR A 286 -23.03 13.21 14.03
CA THR A 286 -24.08 14.09 13.52
C THR A 286 -24.83 13.42 12.38
N GLY A 287 -25.88 14.06 11.85
CA GLY A 287 -26.60 13.56 10.67
C GLY A 287 -27.28 12.20 10.84
N GLY A 288 -27.60 11.79 12.08
CA GLY A 288 -28.26 10.50 12.34
C GLY A 288 -27.33 9.28 12.36
N ALA A 289 -26.02 9.48 12.38
CA ALA A 289 -25.02 8.45 12.67
C ALA A 289 -24.91 8.22 14.19
N SER A 290 -24.42 7.05 14.59
CA SER A 290 -24.16 6.71 16.00
C SER A 290 -22.74 6.22 16.19
N LEU A 291 -22.03 6.82 17.14
CA LEU A 291 -20.66 6.46 17.54
C LEU A 291 -20.62 6.22 19.04
N THR A 292 -20.20 5.02 19.44
CA THR A 292 -20.16 4.57 20.85
C THR A 292 -18.83 3.91 21.19
N GLY A 293 -18.61 3.61 22.46
CA GLY A 293 -17.51 2.75 22.92
C GLY A 293 -16.35 3.50 23.58
N THR A 294 -15.13 2.94 23.46
CA THR A 294 -13.92 3.42 24.14
C THR A 294 -12.78 3.66 23.15
N VAL A 295 -12.06 4.75 23.34
CA VAL A 295 -10.93 5.16 22.50
C VAL A 295 -9.65 5.16 23.32
N ALA A 296 -8.53 4.81 22.69
CA ALA A 296 -7.20 4.89 23.30
C ALA A 296 -6.86 6.31 23.75
N ASP A 297 -6.17 6.44 24.87
CA ASP A 297 -5.77 7.73 25.43
C ASP A 297 -5.05 8.60 24.38
N GLY A 298 -5.42 9.87 24.33
CA GLY A 298 -4.83 10.84 23.40
C GLY A 298 -5.21 10.66 21.92
N TRP A 299 -6.02 9.65 21.60
CA TRP A 299 -6.60 9.47 20.26
C TRP A 299 -8.03 9.99 20.19
N ALA A 300 -8.48 10.31 19.00
CA ALA A 300 -9.86 10.69 18.77
C ALA A 300 -10.45 9.90 17.60
N ILE A 301 -11.77 9.66 17.66
CA ILE A 301 -12.53 9.05 16.57
C ILE A 301 -13.64 10.01 16.16
N ASP A 302 -13.81 10.20 14.87
CA ASP A 302 -14.99 10.81 14.29
C ASP A 302 -15.63 9.90 13.23
N LEU A 303 -16.93 10.08 13.03
CA LEU A 303 -17.74 9.33 12.09
C LEU A 303 -18.43 10.29 11.13
N SER A 304 -18.40 9.98 9.83
CA SER A 304 -19.12 10.78 8.83
C SER A 304 -20.61 10.90 9.17
N PRO A 305 -21.24 12.05 8.92
CA PRO A 305 -22.64 12.31 9.25
C PRO A 305 -23.60 11.57 8.29
N THR A 306 -23.74 10.26 8.50
CA THR A 306 -24.50 9.35 7.63
C THR A 306 -25.62 8.70 8.40
N ALA A 307 -26.87 9.07 8.09
CA ALA A 307 -28.04 8.54 8.78
C ALA A 307 -28.09 7.01 8.72
N GLY A 308 -28.27 6.39 9.88
CA GLY A 308 -28.35 4.93 10.02
C GLY A 308 -27.00 4.20 10.08
N LEU A 309 -25.86 4.88 9.89
CA LEU A 309 -24.55 4.30 10.13
C LEU A 309 -24.27 4.21 11.63
N THR A 310 -23.80 3.06 12.08
CA THR A 310 -23.33 2.87 13.46
C THR A 310 -21.86 2.45 13.49
N CYS A 311 -21.13 2.91 14.49
CA CYS A 311 -19.76 2.50 14.77
C CYS A 311 -19.61 2.31 16.28
N ASP A 312 -19.11 1.14 16.68
CA ASP A 312 -18.71 0.86 18.06
C ASP A 312 -17.19 0.74 18.14
N ALA A 313 -16.59 1.51 19.04
CA ALA A 313 -15.16 1.59 19.25
C ALA A 313 -14.76 0.80 20.50
N ALA A 314 -13.74 -0.04 20.42
CA ALA A 314 -13.24 -0.82 21.54
C ALA A 314 -11.72 -0.90 21.56
N LEU A 315 -11.14 -1.00 22.75
CA LEU A 315 -9.74 -1.39 22.91
C LEU A 315 -9.67 -2.90 23.01
N VAL A 316 -8.89 -3.51 22.14
CA VAL A 316 -8.75 -4.97 22.06
C VAL A 316 -7.28 -5.37 21.99
N THR A 317 -7.01 -6.64 22.18
CA THR A 317 -5.68 -7.23 21.96
C THR A 317 -5.78 -8.22 20.82
N ASN A 318 -4.89 -8.12 19.85
CA ASN A 318 -4.86 -9.05 18.71
C ASN A 318 -4.25 -10.41 19.10
N ALA A 319 -4.24 -11.36 18.18
CA ALA A 319 -3.71 -12.71 18.41
C ALA A 319 -2.21 -12.73 18.75
N ALA A 320 -1.46 -11.67 18.46
CA ALA A 320 -0.06 -11.52 18.83
C ALA A 320 0.15 -10.80 20.19
N GLY A 321 -0.92 -10.57 20.96
CA GLY A 321 -0.86 -9.86 22.25
C GLY A 321 -0.67 -8.35 22.11
N GLN A 322 -0.88 -7.76 20.93
CA GLN A 322 -0.67 -6.33 20.70
C GLN A 322 -1.97 -5.55 20.89
N PRO A 323 -1.95 -4.42 21.62
CA PRO A 323 -3.11 -3.54 21.77
C PRO A 323 -3.52 -2.94 20.41
N MET A 324 -4.82 -2.82 20.17
CA MET A 324 -5.38 -2.23 18.97
C MET A 324 -6.68 -1.46 19.29
N GLN A 325 -6.93 -0.40 18.54
CA GLN A 325 -8.22 0.27 18.49
C GLN A 325 -9.10 -0.43 17.46
N GLN A 326 -10.17 -1.05 17.90
CA GLN A 326 -11.16 -1.69 17.05
C GLN A 326 -12.29 -0.72 16.70
N LEU A 327 -12.74 -0.77 15.45
CA LEU A 327 -13.95 -0.11 14.96
C LEU A 327 -14.84 -1.18 14.32
N THR A 328 -16.05 -1.33 14.85
CA THR A 328 -17.07 -2.26 14.34
C THR A 328 -18.22 -1.46 13.77
N PHE A 329 -18.49 -1.67 12.48
CA PHE A 329 -19.51 -0.94 11.74
C PHE A 329 -20.79 -1.75 11.59
N GLY A 330 -21.92 -1.06 11.64
CA GLY A 330 -23.23 -1.64 11.46
C GLY A 330 -24.23 -0.63 10.93
N GLY A 331 -25.50 -1.04 10.93
CA GLY A 331 -26.62 -0.19 10.54
C GLY A 331 -26.96 -0.28 9.05
N ARG A 332 -27.96 0.51 8.66
CA ARG A 332 -28.42 0.66 7.27
C ARG A 332 -28.22 2.10 6.86
N TYR A 333 -27.47 2.32 5.83
CA TYR A 333 -27.18 3.68 5.33
C TYR A 333 -26.99 3.66 3.82
N ALA A 334 -27.35 4.76 3.21
CA ALA A 334 -27.16 4.99 1.78
C ALA A 334 -26.16 6.10 1.56
N ILE A 335 -25.29 5.88 0.60
CA ILE A 335 -24.41 6.92 0.05
C ILE A 335 -25.18 7.54 -1.11
N SER A 336 -25.53 8.83 -1.01
CA SER A 336 -26.26 9.54 -2.06
C SER A 336 -25.29 10.22 -3.01
N GLY A 337 -25.53 10.12 -4.32
CA GLY A 337 -24.87 10.85 -5.39
C GLY A 337 -24.09 9.99 -6.38
N ALA A 338 -24.09 10.38 -7.64
CA ALA A 338 -23.22 9.82 -8.68
C ALA A 338 -21.76 10.24 -8.36
N GLY A 339 -20.92 9.31 -8.04
CA GLY A 339 -19.56 9.57 -7.53
C GLY A 339 -19.44 9.27 -6.03
N ALA A 340 -20.30 8.48 -5.49
CA ALA A 340 -20.54 8.12 -4.09
C ALA A 340 -19.34 7.54 -3.31
N TYR A 341 -18.14 7.76 -3.76
CA TYR A 341 -16.89 7.25 -3.17
C TYR A 341 -15.89 8.35 -2.87
N THR A 342 -16.41 9.54 -2.71
CA THR A 342 -15.64 10.58 -2.04
C THR A 342 -15.47 10.20 -0.58
N TYR A 343 -14.45 10.72 0.09
CA TYR A 343 -14.17 10.63 1.54
C TYR A 343 -15.34 11.01 2.46
N ALA A 344 -16.56 11.05 1.93
CA ALA A 344 -17.76 11.49 2.62
C ALA A 344 -18.27 10.46 3.65
N HIS A 345 -17.87 9.18 3.52
CA HIS A 345 -18.36 8.11 4.39
C HIS A 345 -17.19 7.33 4.95
N TYR A 346 -16.82 7.69 6.16
CA TYR A 346 -15.65 7.14 6.84
C TYR A 346 -15.85 7.13 8.36
N ALA A 347 -15.06 6.31 9.03
CA ALA A 347 -14.65 6.56 10.40
C ALA A 347 -13.16 6.86 10.42
N ARG A 348 -12.76 7.91 11.12
CA ARG A 348 -11.36 8.33 11.25
C ARG A 348 -10.90 8.16 12.69
N LEU A 349 -9.75 7.55 12.84
CA LEU A 349 -8.96 7.50 14.07
C LEU A 349 -7.77 8.44 13.88
N TYR A 350 -7.59 9.41 14.75
CA TYR A 350 -6.51 10.38 14.61
C TYR A 350 -5.87 10.78 15.93
N GLN A 351 -4.61 11.19 15.87
CA GLN A 351 -3.87 11.78 16.99
C GLN A 351 -3.05 12.96 16.49
N GLY A 352 -3.12 14.09 17.21
CA GLY A 352 -2.23 15.23 17.01
C GLY A 352 -0.85 14.97 17.62
N VAL A 353 0.19 15.48 16.97
CA VAL A 353 1.54 15.53 17.54
C VAL A 353 1.61 16.62 18.60
N SER A 354 2.25 16.34 19.73
CA SER A 354 2.39 17.33 20.80
C SER A 354 3.13 18.59 20.33
N PRO A 355 2.83 19.77 20.91
CA PRO A 355 3.55 21.01 20.56
C PRO A 355 5.08 20.90 20.73
N ALA A 356 5.54 20.20 21.77
CA ALA A 356 6.96 20.00 22.02
C ALA A 356 7.63 19.14 20.94
N ALA A 357 6.98 18.06 20.51
CA ALA A 357 7.50 17.21 19.43
C ALA A 357 7.43 17.93 18.07
N THR A 358 6.37 18.71 17.81
CA THR A 358 6.24 19.51 16.59
C THR A 358 7.35 20.58 16.52
N ALA A 359 7.71 21.22 17.63
CA ALA A 359 8.77 22.23 17.71
C ALA A 359 10.17 21.66 17.41
N SER A 360 10.35 20.34 17.39
CA SER A 360 11.61 19.71 16.97
C SER A 360 11.78 19.58 15.46
N LEU A 361 10.73 19.87 14.72
CA LEU A 361 10.72 19.75 13.26
C LEU A 361 11.05 21.09 12.61
N ALA A 362 11.90 21.05 11.59
CA ALA A 362 12.33 22.20 10.83
C ALA A 362 11.97 22.06 9.35
N ALA A 363 12.02 23.18 8.62
CA ALA A 363 12.01 23.13 7.17
C ALA A 363 13.15 22.27 6.63
N GLY A 364 12.86 21.41 5.69
CA GLY A 364 13.82 20.47 5.13
C GLY A 364 13.84 19.10 5.78
N ASP A 365 13.26 18.94 6.98
CA ASP A 365 13.10 17.62 7.60
C ASP A 365 12.17 16.75 6.77
N THR A 366 12.46 15.45 6.75
CA THR A 366 11.61 14.47 6.10
C THR A 366 10.91 13.64 7.19
N ILE A 367 9.59 13.51 7.09
CA ILE A 367 8.77 12.73 8.03
C ILE A 367 7.98 11.67 7.28
N GLU A 368 7.71 10.56 7.94
CA GLU A 368 6.80 9.52 7.44
C GLU A 368 5.91 8.98 8.56
N ALA A 369 4.79 8.37 8.19
CA ALA A 369 3.93 7.70 9.15
C ALA A 369 3.68 6.25 8.75
N LEU A 370 3.62 5.38 9.77
CA LEU A 370 3.24 3.98 9.61
C LEU A 370 2.18 3.60 10.63
N MET A 371 1.34 2.62 10.28
CA MET A 371 0.33 2.08 11.19
C MET A 371 -0.03 0.65 10.81
N ALA A 372 -0.07 -0.25 11.80
CA ALA A 372 -0.60 -1.59 11.61
C ALA A 372 -2.12 -1.57 11.45
N PHE A 373 -2.67 -2.47 10.65
CA PHE A 373 -4.10 -2.65 10.52
C PHE A 373 -4.48 -4.12 10.34
N GLU A 374 -5.70 -4.45 10.76
CA GLU A 374 -6.34 -5.75 10.53
C GLU A 374 -7.79 -5.55 10.13
N ILE A 375 -8.27 -6.29 9.14
CA ILE A 375 -9.67 -6.34 8.73
C ILE A 375 -10.12 -7.80 8.85
N ASP A 376 -11.27 -8.04 9.48
CA ASP A 376 -11.78 -9.38 9.66
C ASP A 376 -12.29 -9.98 8.34
N ALA A 377 -12.26 -11.31 8.27
CA ALA A 377 -12.88 -12.04 7.18
C ALA A 377 -14.40 -11.79 7.12
N GLY A 378 -14.97 -11.90 5.92
CA GLY A 378 -16.39 -11.65 5.69
C GLY A 378 -16.78 -10.18 5.71
N ASN A 379 -15.83 -9.26 5.76
CA ASN A 379 -16.11 -7.83 5.69
C ASN A 379 -16.82 -7.46 4.39
N SER A 380 -17.91 -6.73 4.53
CA SER A 380 -18.69 -6.22 3.40
C SER A 380 -18.90 -4.70 3.47
N MET A 381 -18.54 -4.05 4.57
CA MET A 381 -18.79 -2.62 4.81
C MET A 381 -17.58 -1.74 4.55
N ILE A 382 -16.37 -2.24 4.76
CA ILE A 382 -15.14 -1.48 4.56
C ILE A 382 -14.66 -1.66 3.13
N SER A 383 -14.51 -0.54 2.42
CA SER A 383 -13.96 -0.53 1.07
C SER A 383 -12.44 -0.56 1.08
N PHE A 384 -11.82 0.20 1.99
CA PHE A 384 -10.38 0.34 2.06
C PHE A 384 -9.93 1.04 3.36
N PRO A 385 -8.82 0.63 3.99
CA PRO A 385 -8.16 1.39 5.02
C PRO A 385 -7.22 2.42 4.39
N THR A 386 -7.05 3.57 5.04
CA THR A 386 -6.15 4.64 4.60
C THR A 386 -5.34 5.18 5.76
N LEU A 387 -4.15 5.70 5.48
CA LEU A 387 -3.30 6.39 6.42
C LEU A 387 -2.83 7.72 5.83
N GLN A 388 -2.97 8.80 6.58
CA GLN A 388 -2.60 10.14 6.18
C GLN A 388 -1.68 10.79 7.21
N LEU A 389 -0.72 11.55 6.72
CA LEU A 389 -0.11 12.64 7.43
C LEU A 389 -0.86 13.92 7.08
N ARG A 390 -1.23 14.71 8.08
CA ARG A 390 -1.98 15.94 7.90
C ARG A 390 -1.29 17.08 8.62
N TRP A 391 -1.11 18.24 7.94
CA TRP A 391 -0.60 19.49 8.55
C TRP A 391 -1.14 20.70 7.81
N GLN A 392 -1.17 21.86 8.47
CA GLN A 392 -1.64 23.14 7.92
C GLN A 392 -3.03 23.06 7.27
N GLY A 393 -3.95 22.30 7.88
CA GLY A 393 -5.30 22.11 7.36
C GLY A 393 -5.39 21.30 6.07
N SER A 394 -4.28 20.92 5.46
CA SER A 394 -4.21 20.11 4.24
C SER A 394 -3.97 18.65 4.57
N SER A 395 -4.68 17.76 3.88
CA SER A 395 -4.39 16.33 3.95
C SER A 395 -3.36 15.99 2.90
N HIS A 396 -2.20 15.56 3.35
CA HIS A 396 -1.12 15.16 2.48
C HIS A 396 -0.89 13.65 2.66
N TYR A 397 -0.55 12.96 1.58
CA TYR A 397 -0.02 11.60 1.58
C TYR A 397 -1.00 10.52 2.00
N ASN A 398 -1.93 10.32 1.15
CA ASN A 398 -2.93 9.30 1.24
C ASN A 398 -2.78 8.30 0.11
N ALA A 399 -3.10 7.06 0.37
CA ALA A 399 -3.56 6.17 -0.67
C ALA A 399 -4.87 6.76 -1.22
N ASP A 400 -4.84 7.31 -2.44
CA ASP A 400 -6.01 7.92 -3.06
C ASP A 400 -7.07 6.87 -3.38
N LEU A 401 -8.24 7.04 -2.78
CA LEU A 401 -9.36 6.12 -2.88
C LEU A 401 -10.40 6.56 -3.92
N ALA A 402 -10.09 7.59 -4.68
CA ALA A 402 -11.05 8.33 -5.48
C ALA A 402 -11.71 7.55 -6.63
N SER A 403 -11.33 6.32 -6.91
CA SER A 403 -11.86 5.60 -8.07
C SER A 403 -12.57 4.31 -7.71
N ALA A 404 -13.85 4.36 -7.60
CA ALA A 404 -14.82 3.27 -7.60
C ALA A 404 -14.78 2.30 -6.38
N PRO A 405 -15.96 2.05 -5.81
CA PRO A 405 -16.15 1.11 -4.74
C PRO A 405 -16.12 -0.29 -5.30
N ARG A 406 -15.32 -1.11 -4.75
CA ARG A 406 -15.36 -2.53 -5.06
C ARG A 406 -15.01 -3.33 -3.82
N ASP A 407 -15.43 -4.56 -3.83
CA ASP A 407 -15.31 -5.44 -2.69
C ASP A 407 -13.86 -5.68 -2.30
N LEU A 408 -13.57 -5.61 -1.01
CA LEU A 408 -12.41 -6.25 -0.45
C LEU A 408 -12.58 -7.78 -0.53
N PRO A 409 -11.49 -8.56 -0.54
CA PRO A 409 -11.59 -10.01 -0.47
C PRO A 409 -12.32 -10.44 0.80
N GLY A 410 -13.03 -11.56 0.72
CA GLY A 410 -13.72 -12.13 1.87
C GLY A 410 -12.80 -12.73 2.94
N GLU A 411 -11.48 -12.75 2.72
CA GLU A 411 -10.50 -13.21 3.69
C GLU A 411 -10.08 -12.12 4.67
N ALA A 412 -9.49 -12.50 5.79
CA ALA A 412 -8.92 -11.55 6.72
C ALA A 412 -7.67 -10.89 6.13
N ILE A 413 -7.56 -9.57 6.29
CA ILE A 413 -6.42 -8.79 5.79
C ILE A 413 -5.63 -8.26 6.98
N ARG A 414 -4.31 -8.39 6.92
CA ARG A 414 -3.38 -7.82 7.91
C ARG A 414 -2.21 -7.19 7.21
N GLY A 415 -1.79 -6.02 7.69
CA GLY A 415 -0.66 -5.33 7.07
C GLY A 415 -0.20 -4.10 7.85
N VAL A 416 0.75 -3.40 7.24
CA VAL A 416 1.25 -2.13 7.73
C VAL A 416 1.06 -1.09 6.64
N MET A 417 0.27 -0.07 6.90
CA MET A 417 0.14 1.08 6.02
C MET A 417 1.33 2.02 6.22
N ARG A 418 1.75 2.69 5.17
CA ARG A 418 2.73 3.76 5.19
C ARG A 418 2.19 4.96 4.43
N ALA A 419 2.15 6.12 5.08
CA ALA A 419 2.09 7.39 4.38
C ALA A 419 3.51 7.68 3.85
N PRO A 420 3.67 8.00 2.55
CA PRO A 420 4.98 8.23 1.97
C PRO A 420 5.77 9.31 2.71
N ALA A 421 7.10 9.17 2.70
CA ALA A 421 7.98 10.16 3.29
C ALA A 421 7.76 11.53 2.62
N HIS A 422 7.64 12.56 3.44
CA HIS A 422 7.42 13.92 2.98
C HIS A 422 8.46 14.89 3.56
N ARG A 423 9.06 15.66 2.67
CA ARG A 423 9.98 16.74 3.06
C ARG A 423 9.17 17.99 3.40
N LEU A 424 9.31 18.48 4.62
CA LEU A 424 8.63 19.68 5.09
C LEU A 424 9.17 20.92 4.38
N ALA A 425 8.30 21.67 3.73
CA ALA A 425 8.67 22.96 3.13
C ALA A 425 8.87 24.06 4.19
N ALA A 426 8.17 23.96 5.32
CA ALA A 426 8.27 24.84 6.48
C ALA A 426 8.11 24.00 7.77
N ALA A 427 8.58 24.54 8.89
CA ALA A 427 8.31 23.95 10.20
C ALA A 427 6.78 23.94 10.44
N PRO A 428 6.19 22.81 10.88
CA PRO A 428 4.78 22.76 11.23
C PRO A 428 4.51 23.65 12.45
N ALA A 429 3.37 24.36 12.45
CA ALA A 429 2.92 25.07 13.65
C ALA A 429 2.49 24.06 14.73
N ALA A 430 2.54 24.48 16.00
CA ALA A 430 2.16 23.63 17.13
C ALA A 430 0.72 23.15 16.96
N GLY A 431 0.53 21.82 17.02
CA GLY A 431 -0.79 21.18 16.87
C GLY A 431 -1.26 20.93 15.42
N ASP A 432 -0.51 21.39 14.43
CA ASP A 432 -0.91 21.21 13.01
C ASP A 432 -0.60 19.81 12.46
N LEU A 433 0.38 19.11 13.03
CA LEU A 433 0.76 17.80 12.55
C LEU A 433 -0.09 16.71 13.20
N GLN A 434 -0.71 15.90 12.38
CA GLN A 434 -1.57 14.78 12.81
C GLN A 434 -1.31 13.53 11.98
N ILE A 435 -1.46 12.37 12.61
CA ILE A 435 -1.69 11.10 11.92
C ILE A 435 -3.19 10.84 11.87
N LEU A 436 -3.68 10.37 10.75
CA LEU A 436 -5.07 10.02 10.56
C LEU A 436 -5.17 8.70 9.82
N ALA A 437 -5.79 7.71 10.44
CA ALA A 437 -6.20 6.48 9.80
C ALA A 437 -7.71 6.50 9.58
N ALA A 438 -8.18 6.04 8.43
CA ALA A 438 -9.61 5.95 8.20
C ALA A 438 -10.01 4.61 7.58
N ALA A 439 -11.20 4.15 7.95
CA ALA A 439 -11.93 3.14 7.23
C ALA A 439 -12.91 3.85 6.28
N VAL A 440 -12.75 3.66 4.99
CA VAL A 440 -13.72 4.13 3.99
C VAL A 440 -14.80 3.09 3.84
N LEU A 441 -16.05 3.51 3.85
CA LEU A 441 -17.22 2.64 3.94
C LEU A 441 -18.00 2.58 2.63
N ARG A 442 -18.65 1.44 2.40
CA ARG A 442 -19.57 1.19 1.28
C ARG A 442 -20.99 1.55 1.66
N SER A 443 -21.82 1.79 0.64
CA SER A 443 -23.25 2.01 0.79
C SER A 443 -24.02 0.71 1.07
N TYR A 444 -24.96 0.78 2.00
CA TYR A 444 -25.87 -0.32 2.36
C TYR A 444 -27.33 0.13 2.39
N PRO A 445 -27.94 0.47 1.23
CA PRO A 445 -29.27 1.09 1.24
C PRO A 445 -30.42 0.11 1.53
N ASN A 446 -30.37 -1.13 1.05
CA ASN A 446 -31.54 -2.01 0.97
C ASN A 446 -31.29 -3.48 1.37
N GLY A 447 -30.15 -3.81 1.98
CA GLY A 447 -29.86 -5.18 2.40
C GLY A 447 -30.38 -5.55 3.79
N PRO A 448 -30.43 -6.86 4.14
CA PRO A 448 -30.44 -7.25 5.55
C PRO A 448 -29.25 -6.56 6.23
N VAL A 449 -29.36 -6.33 7.54
CA VAL A 449 -28.22 -5.80 8.32
C VAL A 449 -26.99 -6.63 7.96
N ALA A 450 -26.02 -6.02 7.26
CA ALA A 450 -24.83 -6.73 6.84
C ALA A 450 -24.12 -7.28 8.06
N PRO A 451 -23.37 -8.39 7.93
CA PRO A 451 -22.45 -8.77 8.99
C PRO A 451 -21.56 -7.56 9.30
N PRO A 452 -21.28 -7.29 10.58
CA PRO A 452 -20.51 -6.13 10.98
C PRO A 452 -19.15 -6.13 10.27
N GLY A 453 -18.79 -5.03 9.65
CA GLY A 453 -17.44 -4.80 9.15
C GLY A 453 -16.56 -4.40 10.32
N THR A 454 -15.47 -5.13 10.56
CA THR A 454 -14.55 -4.82 11.64
C THR A 454 -13.17 -4.51 11.10
N ILE A 455 -12.62 -3.37 11.53
CA ILE A 455 -11.21 -3.01 11.31
C ILE A 455 -10.56 -2.71 12.64
N ARG A 456 -9.28 -3.06 12.76
CA ARG A 456 -8.44 -2.70 13.90
C ARG A 456 -7.24 -1.91 13.40
N PHE A 457 -6.93 -0.85 14.10
CA PHE A 457 -5.70 -0.08 13.95
C PHE A 457 -4.83 -0.28 15.18
N GLY A 458 -3.55 -0.52 14.98
CA GLY A 458 -2.60 -0.77 16.06
C GLY A 458 -1.29 -0.06 15.81
N ARG A 459 -0.35 -0.21 16.69
CA ARG A 459 1.00 0.37 16.68
C ARG A 459 1.22 1.40 15.57
N ALA A 460 1.32 2.67 15.91
CA ALA A 460 1.47 3.76 14.96
C ALA A 460 2.74 4.56 15.21
N CYS A 461 3.32 5.14 14.17
CA CYS A 461 4.40 6.12 14.35
C CYS A 461 4.32 7.24 13.33
N ILE A 462 4.79 8.41 13.75
CA ILE A 462 5.33 9.46 12.90
C ILE A 462 6.79 9.59 13.30
N VAL A 463 7.69 9.44 12.34
CA VAL A 463 9.13 9.52 12.59
C VAL A 463 9.79 10.48 11.61
N LYS A 464 10.84 11.14 12.08
CA LYS A 464 11.78 11.84 11.24
C LYS A 464 12.68 10.79 10.59
N VAL A 465 12.83 10.89 9.29
CA VAL A 465 13.68 10.00 8.50
C VAL A 465 14.74 10.81 7.79
N ASP A 466 15.91 10.23 7.60
CA ASP A 466 16.91 10.87 6.77
C ASP A 466 16.34 11.03 5.35
N PRO A 467 16.59 12.17 4.71
CA PRO A 467 16.18 12.35 3.33
C PRO A 467 16.81 11.24 2.49
N ALA A 468 15.93 10.45 1.87
CA ALA A 468 16.33 9.34 1.02
C ALA A 468 17.01 9.87 -0.25
#